data_4e412ff41bc64f6146677f38e8c8e608
#
_entry.id   4e412ff41bc64f6146677f38e8c8e608
#
_cell.length_a   1.000
_cell.length_b   1.000
_cell.length_c   1.000
_cell.angle_alpha   90.00
_cell.angle_beta   90.00
_cell.angle_gamma   90.00
#
_symmetry.space_group_name_H-M   'P 1'
#
loop_
_entity.id
_entity.type
_entity.pdbx_description
1 polymer ?
#
loop_
_entity_poly.entity_id
_entity_poly.type
_entity_poly.pdbx_seq_one_letter_code
_entity_poly.pdbx_strand_id
1 'polypeptide(L)'
;LVHKGYTDGDYNLIKTIPRVLAETERVCSSVNLGTTKSGINMDAVADMGRIIKATAEATADQDGLGCAKLVVFCNATEDNPFMAGAFHGPGEPETALNIGISGPGVVASVVRNNPGCDLGELANLIKNTAFKITRAGELVGRVASKRLGVPFGILDLSLAPTPAVGDSVADILQAMGLEPVGGPGSTAALAMWK
;
A
#
# COMPACT_ATOMS: atom_id res chain seq x y z
N LEU A 1 -16.01 5.26 -7.56
CA LEU A 1 -16.64 4.25 -8.42
C LEU A 1 -17.60 3.31 -7.65
N VAL A 2 -17.75 3.49 -6.37
CA VAL A 2 -18.44 2.54 -5.48
C VAL A 2 -19.89 2.92 -5.22
N HIS A 3 -20.16 4.18 -4.92
CA HIS A 3 -21.43 4.57 -4.29
C HIS A 3 -22.54 4.95 -5.25
N LYS A 4 -22.22 5.32 -6.47
CA LYS A 4 -23.21 5.93 -7.39
C LYS A 4 -23.31 5.25 -8.74
N GLY A 5 -22.66 4.12 -8.92
CA GLY A 5 -22.45 3.55 -10.23
C GLY A 5 -21.44 4.39 -11.07
N TYR A 6 -21.09 3.85 -12.20
CA TYR A 6 -20.26 4.55 -13.18
C TYR A 6 -21.07 5.64 -13.87
N THR A 7 -20.54 6.84 -13.88
CA THR A 7 -20.95 7.88 -14.81
C THR A 7 -19.99 7.91 -16.01
N ASP A 8 -20.43 8.47 -17.13
CA ASP A 8 -19.54 8.69 -18.28
C ASP A 8 -18.33 9.55 -17.91
N GLY A 9 -18.50 10.48 -16.96
CA GLY A 9 -17.42 11.31 -16.43
C GLY A 9 -16.38 10.49 -15.70
N ASP A 10 -16.79 9.56 -14.83
CA ASP A 10 -15.88 8.67 -14.11
C ASP A 10 -15.08 7.79 -15.08
N TYR A 11 -15.78 7.22 -16.08
CA TYR A 11 -15.14 6.39 -17.08
C TYR A 11 -14.14 7.17 -17.93
N ASN A 12 -14.47 8.38 -18.33
CA ASN A 12 -13.56 9.25 -19.07
C ASN A 12 -12.34 9.64 -18.21
N LEU A 13 -12.54 9.87 -16.92
CA LEU A 13 -11.45 10.20 -15.99
C LEU A 13 -10.47 9.04 -15.85
N ILE A 14 -10.95 7.83 -15.56
CA ILE A 14 -10.05 6.67 -15.35
C ILE A 14 -9.26 6.31 -16.61
N LYS A 15 -9.79 6.55 -17.79
CA LYS A 15 -9.06 6.36 -19.06
C LYS A 15 -7.86 7.28 -19.22
N THR A 16 -7.81 8.39 -18.50
CA THR A 16 -6.66 9.30 -18.54
C THR A 16 -5.51 8.87 -17.68
N ILE A 17 -5.75 7.95 -16.71
CA ILE A 17 -4.75 7.50 -15.72
C ILE A 17 -3.45 7.03 -16.38
N PRO A 18 -3.44 6.14 -17.38
CA PRO A 18 -2.20 5.67 -17.98
C PRO A 18 -1.32 6.80 -18.49
N ARG A 19 -1.93 7.76 -19.21
CA ARG A 19 -1.23 8.92 -19.76
C ARG A 19 -0.72 9.85 -18.66
N VAL A 20 -1.56 10.17 -17.68
CA VAL A 20 -1.18 11.06 -16.57
C VAL A 20 -0.02 10.49 -15.78
N LEU A 21 -0.03 9.18 -15.50
CA LEU A 21 1.03 8.54 -14.73
C LEU A 21 2.32 8.36 -15.54
N ALA A 22 2.24 8.25 -16.86
CA ALA A 22 3.41 8.21 -17.73
C ALA A 22 4.07 9.60 -17.91
N GLU A 23 3.25 10.64 -18.10
CA GLU A 23 3.73 12.00 -18.40
C GLU A 23 4.13 12.81 -17.16
N THR A 24 3.83 12.34 -15.95
CA THR A 24 4.12 13.06 -14.71
C THR A 24 5.03 12.28 -13.79
N GLU A 25 5.95 12.96 -13.11
CA GLU A 25 6.89 12.33 -12.19
C GLU A 25 6.25 12.02 -10.82
N ARG A 26 5.47 12.94 -10.27
CA ARG A 26 5.03 12.92 -8.86
C ARG A 26 3.54 12.70 -8.66
N VAL A 27 2.78 12.58 -9.74
CA VAL A 27 1.34 12.34 -9.64
C VAL A 27 1.11 10.86 -9.39
N CYS A 28 0.33 10.56 -8.34
CA CYS A 28 -0.18 9.24 -8.04
C CYS A 28 -1.71 9.23 -8.21
N SER A 29 -2.27 8.06 -8.37
CA SER A 29 -3.72 7.89 -8.49
C SER A 29 -4.19 6.71 -7.66
N SER A 30 -5.42 6.80 -7.17
CA SER A 30 -6.08 5.70 -6.50
C SER A 30 -7.54 5.59 -6.91
N VAL A 31 -8.03 4.36 -6.94
CA VAL A 31 -9.43 4.05 -7.27
C VAL A 31 -9.98 3.05 -6.26
N ASN A 32 -11.13 3.35 -5.67
CA ASN A 32 -11.82 2.43 -4.78
C ASN A 32 -12.95 1.73 -5.54
N LEU A 33 -12.96 0.41 -5.56
CA LEU A 33 -13.89 -0.42 -6.36
C LEU A 33 -15.02 -1.02 -5.56
N GLY A 34 -14.97 -0.93 -4.25
CA GLY A 34 -15.98 -1.54 -3.40
C GLY A 34 -15.92 -1.07 -1.96
N THR A 35 -17.02 -1.27 -1.25
CA THR A 35 -17.10 -1.09 0.20
C THR A 35 -17.87 -2.25 0.82
N THR A 36 -17.68 -2.46 2.12
CA THR A 36 -18.47 -3.45 2.87
C THR A 36 -19.98 -3.24 2.70
N LYS A 37 -20.41 -1.98 2.55
CA LYS A 37 -21.83 -1.62 2.38
C LYS A 37 -22.35 -1.85 0.97
N SER A 38 -21.54 -1.54 -0.05
CA SER A 38 -21.98 -1.55 -1.45
C SER A 38 -21.58 -2.82 -2.20
N GLY A 39 -20.73 -3.67 -1.61
CA GLY A 39 -20.08 -4.77 -2.31
C GLY A 39 -19.00 -4.31 -3.29
N ILE A 40 -18.56 -5.22 -4.13
CA ILE A 40 -17.53 -4.97 -5.14
C ILE A 40 -18.20 -4.67 -6.48
N ASN A 41 -17.80 -3.59 -7.14
CA ASN A 41 -18.23 -3.27 -8.48
C ASN A 41 -17.40 -4.04 -9.51
N MET A 42 -17.93 -5.14 -10.03
CA MET A 42 -17.22 -6.02 -10.96
C MET A 42 -16.95 -5.39 -12.32
N ASP A 43 -17.78 -4.48 -12.79
CA ASP A 43 -17.51 -3.71 -14.02
C ASP A 43 -16.30 -2.80 -13.83
N ALA A 44 -16.22 -2.15 -12.67
CA ALA A 44 -15.06 -1.35 -12.28
C ALA A 44 -13.79 -2.20 -12.16
N VAL A 45 -13.87 -3.42 -11.66
CA VAL A 45 -12.74 -4.37 -11.60
C VAL A 45 -12.23 -4.66 -13.01
N ALA A 46 -13.14 -4.97 -13.95
CA ALA A 46 -12.78 -5.26 -15.33
C ALA A 46 -12.12 -4.06 -16.02
N ASP A 47 -12.66 -2.86 -15.83
CA ASP A 47 -12.10 -1.64 -16.41
C ASP A 47 -10.75 -1.29 -15.79
N MET A 48 -10.60 -1.40 -14.49
CA MET A 48 -9.31 -1.14 -13.85
C MET A 48 -8.24 -2.16 -14.25
N GLY A 49 -8.61 -3.41 -14.51
CA GLY A 49 -7.68 -4.38 -15.10
C GLY A 49 -7.12 -3.91 -16.45
N ARG A 50 -7.96 -3.34 -17.31
CA ARG A 50 -7.52 -2.74 -18.60
C ARG A 50 -6.65 -1.50 -18.38
N ILE A 51 -7.00 -0.65 -17.42
CA ILE A 51 -6.24 0.57 -17.08
C ILE A 51 -4.87 0.21 -16.51
N ILE A 52 -4.77 -0.78 -15.62
CA ILE A 52 -3.48 -1.26 -15.09
C ILE A 52 -2.60 -1.76 -16.23
N LYS A 53 -3.15 -2.57 -17.12
CA LYS A 53 -2.40 -3.07 -18.29
C LYS A 53 -1.93 -1.91 -19.19
N ALA A 54 -2.81 -0.98 -19.52
CA ALA A 54 -2.45 0.19 -20.32
C ALA A 54 -1.41 1.08 -19.62
N THR A 55 -1.45 1.18 -18.28
CA THR A 55 -0.43 1.92 -17.51
C THR A 55 0.93 1.23 -17.58
N ALA A 56 0.96 -0.10 -17.46
CA ALA A 56 2.19 -0.87 -17.61
C ALA A 56 2.78 -0.70 -19.03
N GLU A 57 1.96 -0.77 -20.07
CA GLU A 57 2.37 -0.58 -21.45
C GLU A 57 2.88 0.85 -21.70
N ALA A 58 2.20 1.87 -21.15
CA ALA A 58 2.57 3.28 -21.32
C ALA A 58 3.88 3.65 -20.60
N THR A 59 4.36 2.84 -19.65
CA THR A 59 5.59 3.05 -18.89
C THR A 59 6.55 1.86 -19.00
N ALA A 60 6.45 1.08 -20.07
CA ALA A 60 7.26 -0.12 -20.27
C ALA A 60 8.77 0.20 -20.37
N ASP A 61 9.12 1.36 -20.89
CA ASP A 61 10.49 1.88 -20.95
C ASP A 61 11.06 2.29 -19.58
N GLN A 62 10.21 2.37 -18.56
CA GLN A 62 10.54 2.66 -17.17
C GLN A 62 10.18 1.48 -16.25
N ASP A 63 10.29 0.26 -16.73
CA ASP A 63 9.98 -0.98 -16.00
C ASP A 63 8.56 -1.01 -15.41
N GLY A 64 7.59 -0.34 -16.07
CA GLY A 64 6.20 -0.29 -15.61
C GLY A 64 5.98 0.61 -14.38
N LEU A 65 6.85 1.59 -14.14
CA LEU A 65 6.83 2.47 -12.96
C LEU A 65 5.48 3.16 -12.76
N GLY A 66 4.71 3.42 -13.81
CA GLY A 66 3.36 3.96 -13.70
C GLY A 66 2.45 3.12 -12.82
N CYS A 67 2.61 1.80 -12.82
CA CYS A 67 1.83 0.91 -11.96
C CYS A 67 2.17 1.06 -10.48
N ALA A 68 3.40 1.44 -10.13
CA ALA A 68 3.77 1.73 -8.74
C ALA A 68 3.13 3.03 -8.21
N LYS A 69 2.63 3.89 -9.11
CA LYS A 69 1.92 5.13 -8.78
C LYS A 69 0.38 4.98 -8.81
N LEU A 70 -0.12 3.77 -9.03
CA LEU A 70 -1.55 3.47 -9.10
C LEU A 70 -1.95 2.44 -8.05
N VAL A 71 -2.87 2.79 -7.17
CA VAL A 71 -3.43 1.87 -6.19
C VAL A 71 -4.92 1.64 -6.44
N VAL A 72 -5.31 0.38 -6.47
CA VAL A 72 -6.71 -0.02 -6.59
C VAL A 72 -7.15 -0.63 -5.27
N PHE A 73 -8.11 0.00 -4.63
CA PHE A 73 -8.63 -0.40 -3.34
C PHE A 73 -9.97 -1.11 -3.42
N CYS A 74 -10.22 -1.94 -2.43
CA CYS A 74 -11.54 -2.36 -2.03
C CYS A 74 -11.68 -2.08 -0.54
N ASN A 75 -12.74 -1.37 -0.17
CA ASN A 75 -13.03 -0.97 1.21
C ASN A 75 -11.92 -0.07 1.82
N ALA A 76 -11.44 0.91 1.04
CA ALA A 76 -10.48 1.89 1.53
C ALA A 76 -11.03 2.63 2.75
N THR A 77 -10.19 2.81 3.76
CA THR A 77 -10.51 3.60 4.95
C THR A 77 -10.39 5.09 4.66
N GLU A 78 -11.16 5.89 5.41
CA GLU A 78 -10.95 7.35 5.44
C GLU A 78 -9.58 7.66 6.07
N ASP A 79 -8.98 8.78 5.67
CA ASP A 79 -7.66 9.22 6.15
C ASP A 79 -6.56 8.16 5.98
N ASN A 80 -6.59 7.46 4.86
CA ASN A 80 -5.60 6.46 4.53
C ASN A 80 -4.26 7.13 4.17
N PRO A 81 -3.16 6.88 4.91
CA PRO A 81 -1.86 7.49 4.67
C PRO A 81 -1.02 6.79 3.60
N PHE A 82 -1.55 5.81 2.92
CA PHE A 82 -0.84 5.03 1.91
C PHE A 82 -0.38 5.93 0.75
N MET A 83 0.94 6.04 0.53
CA MET A 83 1.57 7.09 -0.27
C MET A 83 0.98 7.26 -1.68
N ALA A 84 0.80 6.16 -2.43
CA ALA A 84 0.21 6.23 -3.78
C ALA A 84 -1.32 6.34 -3.77
N GLY A 85 -1.96 5.99 -2.67
CA GLY A 85 -3.42 5.93 -2.51
C GLY A 85 -3.94 6.66 -1.29
N ALA A 86 -3.28 7.74 -0.88
CA ALA A 86 -3.74 8.52 0.26
C ALA A 86 -5.13 9.10 0.01
N PHE A 87 -5.99 8.97 1.00
CA PHE A 87 -7.31 9.60 1.02
C PHE A 87 -7.40 10.57 2.16
N HIS A 88 -8.03 11.72 1.90
CA HIS A 88 -8.43 12.65 2.93
C HIS A 88 -9.90 12.39 3.26
N GLY A 89 -10.19 12.13 4.52
CA GLY A 89 -11.55 11.88 5.00
C GLY A 89 -12.37 13.17 5.15
N PRO A 90 -13.64 13.05 5.54
CA PRO A 90 -14.54 14.18 5.76
C PRO A 90 -14.30 14.89 7.11
N GLY A 91 -13.14 14.69 7.75
CA GLY A 91 -12.79 15.29 9.03
C GLY A 91 -12.67 16.80 8.99
N GLU A 92 -12.64 17.44 10.17
CA GLU A 92 -12.60 18.91 10.29
C GLU A 92 -11.31 19.57 9.77
N PRO A 93 -10.10 19.00 9.94
CA PRO A 93 -8.90 19.67 9.43
C PRO A 93 -8.85 19.61 7.91
N GLU A 94 -8.66 20.77 7.27
CA GLU A 94 -8.46 20.84 5.81
C GLU A 94 -7.15 20.18 5.36
N THR A 95 -6.19 20.06 6.27
CA THR A 95 -4.92 19.40 6.05
C THR A 95 -4.56 18.54 7.26
N ALA A 96 -3.96 17.37 7.02
CA ALA A 96 -3.42 16.51 8.06
C ALA A 96 -2.07 15.93 7.62
N LEU A 97 -1.15 15.75 8.57
CA LEU A 97 0.11 15.05 8.36
C LEU A 97 -0.07 13.60 8.79
N ASN A 98 0.02 12.68 7.84
CA ASN A 98 0.03 11.24 8.11
C ASN A 98 1.41 10.67 7.81
N ILE A 99 1.76 9.55 8.44
CA ILE A 99 3.00 8.83 8.20
C ILE A 99 2.68 7.44 7.66
N GLY A 100 3.13 7.15 6.45
CA GLY A 100 3.14 5.78 5.90
C GLY A 100 4.54 5.19 5.96
N ILE A 101 4.66 3.99 6.49
CA ILE A 101 5.93 3.26 6.59
C ILE A 101 5.84 1.98 5.77
N SER A 102 6.76 1.80 4.81
CA SER A 102 6.90 0.54 4.09
C SER A 102 7.56 -0.50 4.99
N GLY A 103 6.85 -1.58 5.26
CA GLY A 103 7.26 -2.62 6.19
C GLY A 103 8.03 -3.81 5.62
N PRO A 104 7.89 -4.20 4.34
CA PRO A 104 8.42 -5.48 3.84
C PRO A 104 9.91 -5.64 4.03
N GLY A 105 10.72 -4.66 3.68
CA GLY A 105 12.18 -4.71 3.81
C GLY A 105 12.64 -4.88 5.27
N VAL A 106 11.93 -4.25 6.20
CA VAL A 106 12.24 -4.36 7.63
C VAL A 106 11.92 -5.76 8.15
N VAL A 107 10.74 -6.29 7.82
CA VAL A 107 10.35 -7.64 8.24
C VAL A 107 11.27 -8.68 7.62
N ALA A 108 11.58 -8.57 6.33
CA ALA A 108 12.55 -9.45 5.67
C ALA A 108 13.93 -9.43 6.36
N SER A 109 14.39 -8.25 6.77
CA SER A 109 15.65 -8.12 7.51
C SER A 109 15.59 -8.83 8.87
N VAL A 110 14.48 -8.69 9.61
CA VAL A 110 14.30 -9.40 10.89
C VAL A 110 14.39 -10.91 10.70
N VAL A 111 13.68 -11.44 9.70
CA VAL A 111 13.68 -12.88 9.39
C VAL A 111 15.09 -13.36 9.03
N ARG A 112 15.78 -12.68 8.12
CA ARG A 112 17.13 -13.06 7.65
C ARG A 112 18.17 -13.01 8.76
N ASN A 113 18.05 -12.09 9.70
CA ASN A 113 19.01 -11.93 10.80
C ASN A 113 18.76 -12.89 11.98
N ASN A 114 17.69 -13.67 11.95
CA ASN A 114 17.34 -14.63 12.99
C ASN A 114 17.07 -16.03 12.42
N PRO A 115 18.07 -16.64 11.75
CA PRO A 115 17.89 -17.96 11.16
C PRO A 115 17.72 -19.00 12.28
N GLY A 116 16.80 -19.93 12.10
CA GLY A 116 16.57 -21.03 13.05
C GLY A 116 15.67 -20.71 14.24
N CYS A 117 15.11 -19.51 14.33
CA CYS A 117 14.04 -19.21 15.28
C CYS A 117 12.81 -20.09 15.02
N ASP A 118 12.15 -20.49 16.08
CA ASP A 118 10.80 -21.03 15.92
C ASP A 118 9.80 -19.94 15.53
N LEU A 119 8.62 -20.36 15.05
CA LEU A 119 7.60 -19.42 14.56
C LEU A 119 7.08 -18.46 15.64
N GLY A 120 7.04 -18.89 16.91
CA GLY A 120 6.61 -18.05 18.01
C GLY A 120 7.64 -16.97 18.36
N GLU A 121 8.92 -17.35 18.38
CA GLU A 121 10.03 -16.40 18.56
C GLU A 121 10.08 -15.40 17.41
N LEU A 122 9.94 -15.87 16.17
CA LEU A 122 9.92 -15.02 14.99
C LEU A 122 8.77 -14.01 15.01
N ALA A 123 7.56 -14.46 15.37
CA ALA A 123 6.39 -13.58 15.52
C ALA A 123 6.65 -12.49 16.56
N ASN A 124 7.26 -12.81 17.69
CA ASN A 124 7.61 -11.84 18.72
C ASN A 124 8.69 -10.85 18.26
N LEU A 125 9.68 -11.29 17.50
CA LEU A 125 10.71 -10.43 16.94
C LEU A 125 10.11 -9.42 15.93
N ILE A 126 9.24 -9.89 15.03
CA ILE A 126 8.53 -9.05 14.06
C ILE A 126 7.66 -8.03 14.79
N LYS A 127 6.86 -8.47 15.77
CA LYS A 127 6.01 -7.60 16.58
C LYS A 127 6.81 -6.52 17.31
N ASN A 128 7.90 -6.90 17.98
CA ASN A 128 8.74 -5.94 18.69
C ASN A 128 9.41 -4.94 17.75
N THR A 129 9.77 -5.36 16.54
CA THR A 129 10.34 -4.48 15.52
C THR A 129 9.29 -3.51 14.99
N ALA A 130 8.07 -3.99 14.71
CA ALA A 130 6.95 -3.16 14.32
C ALA A 130 6.66 -2.07 15.36
N PHE A 131 6.63 -2.42 16.66
CA PHE A 131 6.46 -1.43 17.72
C PHE A 131 7.57 -0.38 17.77
N LYS A 132 8.82 -0.76 17.57
CA LYS A 132 9.94 0.20 17.55
C LYS A 132 9.81 1.19 16.39
N ILE A 133 9.44 0.69 15.22
CA ILE A 133 9.30 1.51 14.00
C ILE A 133 8.12 2.46 14.13
N THR A 134 6.97 1.98 14.60
CA THR A 134 5.79 2.84 14.78
C THR A 134 6.04 3.94 15.79
N ARG A 135 6.75 3.65 16.89
CA ARG A 135 7.14 4.68 17.87
C ARG A 135 8.08 5.73 17.27
N ALA A 136 9.05 5.30 16.47
CA ALA A 136 9.96 6.23 15.79
C ALA A 136 9.20 7.09 14.77
N GLY A 137 8.31 6.48 13.98
CA GLY A 137 7.46 7.20 13.03
C GLY A 137 6.54 8.21 13.70
N GLU A 138 5.92 7.84 14.83
CA GLU A 138 5.09 8.73 15.62
C GLU A 138 5.88 9.94 16.15
N LEU A 139 7.08 9.70 16.67
CA LEU A 139 7.96 10.78 17.14
C LEU A 139 8.29 11.76 16.02
N VAL A 140 8.68 11.25 14.86
CA VAL A 140 8.97 12.07 13.67
C VAL A 140 7.73 12.84 13.22
N GLY A 141 6.58 12.16 13.15
CA GLY A 141 5.31 12.78 12.76
C GLY A 141 4.89 13.92 13.68
N ARG A 142 4.99 13.74 15.00
CA ARG A 142 4.68 14.78 15.97
C ARG A 142 5.65 15.98 15.89
N VAL A 143 6.94 15.74 15.68
CA VAL A 143 7.91 16.82 15.49
C VAL A 143 7.64 17.59 14.20
N ALA A 144 7.35 16.87 13.11
CA ALA A 144 7.00 17.50 11.83
C ALA A 144 5.70 18.30 11.93
N SER A 145 4.65 17.74 12.54
CA SER A 145 3.38 18.41 12.82
C SER A 145 3.58 19.74 13.56
N LYS A 146 4.38 19.71 14.63
CA LYS A 146 4.68 20.92 15.40
C LYS A 146 5.43 21.97 14.57
N ARG A 147 6.37 21.55 13.71
CA ARG A 147 7.15 22.48 12.87
C ARG A 147 6.34 23.09 11.73
N LEU A 148 5.42 22.31 11.17
CA LEU A 148 4.60 22.73 10.04
C LEU A 148 3.30 23.42 10.45
N GLY A 149 2.90 23.33 11.71
CA GLY A 149 1.61 23.85 12.19
C GLY A 149 0.41 23.06 11.63
N VAL A 150 0.62 21.79 11.23
CA VAL A 150 -0.40 20.92 10.65
C VAL A 150 -0.73 19.81 11.64
N PRO A 151 -2.03 19.47 11.87
CA PRO A 151 -2.40 18.37 12.78
C PRO A 151 -1.75 17.05 12.36
N PHE A 152 -1.26 16.29 13.35
CA PHE A 152 -0.85 14.92 13.15
C PHE A 152 -2.07 14.00 13.17
N GLY A 153 -2.29 13.26 12.11
CA GLY A 153 -3.38 12.30 11.95
C GLY A 153 -2.97 10.91 12.41
N ILE A 154 -2.72 10.03 11.46
CA ILE A 154 -2.45 8.62 11.73
C ILE A 154 -1.07 8.19 11.22
N LEU A 155 -0.59 7.08 11.79
CA LEU A 155 0.57 6.35 11.33
C LEU A 155 0.14 4.98 10.85
N ASP A 156 0.55 4.63 9.64
CA ASP A 156 0.37 3.31 9.07
C ASP A 156 1.72 2.60 8.93
N LEU A 157 1.78 1.36 9.39
CA LEU A 157 2.85 0.43 9.09
C LEU A 157 2.25 -0.74 8.33
N SER A 158 2.34 -0.69 7.02
CA SER A 158 1.81 -1.72 6.15
C SER A 158 2.94 -2.51 5.48
N LEU A 159 2.60 -3.72 5.04
CA LEU A 159 3.47 -4.53 4.19
C LEU A 159 3.26 -4.19 2.71
N ALA A 160 2.93 -2.94 2.41
CA ALA A 160 2.81 -2.45 1.05
C ALA A 160 4.20 -2.40 0.40
N PRO A 161 4.43 -3.20 -0.66
CA PRO A 161 5.73 -3.28 -1.29
C PRO A 161 6.02 -2.04 -2.14
N THR A 162 7.30 -1.78 -2.35
CA THR A 162 7.78 -0.82 -3.36
C THR A 162 8.57 -1.56 -4.44
N PRO A 163 8.88 -0.92 -5.59
CA PRO A 163 9.74 -1.52 -6.60
C PRO A 163 11.20 -1.69 -6.16
N ALA A 164 11.56 -1.18 -4.99
CA ALA A 164 12.92 -1.28 -4.48
C ALA A 164 13.31 -2.73 -4.20
N VAL A 165 14.53 -3.09 -4.53
CA VAL A 165 15.08 -4.42 -4.25
C VAL A 165 15.08 -4.68 -2.75
N GLY A 166 14.49 -5.80 -2.34
CA GLY A 166 14.38 -6.19 -0.93
C GLY A 166 13.14 -5.66 -0.21
N ASP A 167 12.25 -4.93 -0.90
CA ASP A 167 11.00 -4.41 -0.35
C ASP A 167 9.77 -5.16 -0.92
N SER A 168 9.85 -6.48 -0.97
CA SER A 168 8.81 -7.37 -1.47
C SER A 168 8.26 -8.28 -0.37
N VAL A 169 6.94 -8.47 -0.36
CA VAL A 169 6.31 -9.49 0.51
C VAL A 169 6.79 -10.90 0.16
N ALA A 170 7.06 -11.16 -1.12
CA ALA A 170 7.63 -12.44 -1.55
C ALA A 170 9.00 -12.70 -0.91
N ASP A 171 9.83 -11.68 -0.75
CA ASP A 171 11.15 -11.80 -0.10
C ASP A 171 11.03 -12.20 1.37
N ILE A 172 9.98 -11.76 2.06
CA ILE A 172 9.71 -12.19 3.44
C ILE A 172 9.38 -13.68 3.46
N LEU A 173 8.49 -14.11 2.59
CA LEU A 173 8.07 -15.52 2.49
C LEU A 173 9.24 -16.43 2.16
N GLN A 174 10.09 -16.03 1.22
CA GLN A 174 11.33 -16.76 0.89
C GLN A 174 12.30 -16.80 2.08
N ALA A 175 12.47 -15.69 2.78
CA ALA A 175 13.31 -15.63 3.98
C ALA A 175 12.80 -16.56 5.10
N MET A 176 11.49 -16.81 5.16
CA MET A 176 10.87 -17.79 6.07
C MET A 176 11.02 -19.24 5.58
N GLY A 177 11.68 -19.48 4.45
CA GLY A 177 11.92 -20.83 3.89
C GLY A 177 10.79 -21.35 3.01
N LEU A 178 9.91 -20.48 2.51
CA LEU A 178 8.83 -20.90 1.60
C LEU A 178 9.29 -20.85 0.15
N GLU A 179 9.37 -21.98 -0.47
CA GLU A 179 9.68 -22.16 -1.91
C GLU A 179 8.67 -23.12 -2.55
N PRO A 180 7.90 -22.74 -3.54
CA PRO A 180 7.72 -21.40 -4.12
C PRO A 180 6.73 -20.53 -3.33
N VAL A 181 6.87 -19.22 -3.48
CA VAL A 181 5.90 -18.25 -2.94
C VAL A 181 4.53 -18.48 -3.58
N GLY A 182 3.47 -18.53 -2.76
CA GLY A 182 2.12 -18.93 -3.18
C GLY A 182 1.86 -20.44 -3.04
N GLY A 183 2.89 -21.24 -2.76
CA GLY A 183 2.77 -22.67 -2.46
C GLY A 183 2.28 -22.96 -1.03
N PRO A 184 2.27 -24.26 -0.65
CA PRO A 184 1.89 -24.68 0.70
C PRO A 184 2.66 -23.94 1.79
N GLY A 185 1.97 -23.47 2.83
CA GLY A 185 2.54 -22.69 3.92
C GLY A 185 2.43 -21.18 3.77
N SER A 186 2.27 -20.63 2.57
CA SER A 186 2.19 -19.19 2.33
C SER A 186 1.02 -18.54 3.08
N THR A 187 -0.15 -19.18 3.11
CA THR A 187 -1.31 -18.67 3.84
C THR A 187 -1.07 -18.64 5.35
N ALA A 188 -0.40 -19.67 5.89
CA ALA A 188 -0.06 -19.73 7.32
C ALA A 188 0.94 -18.63 7.70
N ALA A 189 1.96 -18.40 6.87
CA ALA A 189 2.92 -17.33 7.07
C ALA A 189 2.25 -15.95 7.03
N LEU A 190 1.36 -15.70 6.05
CA LEU A 190 0.60 -14.45 5.99
C LEU A 190 -0.31 -14.26 7.21
N ALA A 191 -0.91 -15.32 7.72
CA ALA A 191 -1.75 -15.27 8.92
C ALA A 191 -0.96 -14.89 10.19
N MET A 192 0.33 -15.21 10.25
CA MET A 192 1.21 -14.87 11.36
C MET A 192 1.53 -13.36 11.46
N TRP A 193 1.36 -12.61 10.36
CA TRP A 193 1.62 -11.16 10.33
C TRP A 193 0.41 -10.30 10.69
N LYS A 194 -0.68 -10.94 11.02
CA LYS A 194 -1.97 -10.31 11.35
C LYS A 194 -2.07 -9.82 12.85
#